data_6c75138c5ffa35713ea0d2208803e6c1
#
_entry.id   6c75138c5ffa35713ea0d2208803e6c1
#
_cell.length_a   1.000
_cell.length_b   1.000
_cell.length_c   1.000
_cell.angle_alpha   90.00
_cell.angle_beta   90.00
_cell.angle_gamma   90.00
#
_symmetry.space_group_name_H-M   'P 1'
#
loop_
_entity.id
_entity.type
_entity.pdbx_description
1 polymer ?
#
loop_
_entity_poly.entity_id
_entity_poly.type
_entity_poly.pdbx_seq_one_letter_code
_entity_poly.pdbx_strand_id
1 'polypeptide(L)'
;MVAAANAVKGNSETVNYKAIPSCVYTEPEVSGVGVTEDELKANGTPYHVGRFEFRALGKAKAIGKLQGFIKVMTDEDDTIIGASLVGPHVTDLLTELSLAVGLGLKAKDVGKVIHAHPSLSEGLMEAIHDIHGECV
;
A
#
# COMPACT_ATOMS: atom_id res chain seq x y z
N MET A 1 6.14 -13.49 17.12
CA MET A 1 7.59 -13.68 17.28
C MET A 1 8.19 -12.74 18.30
N VAL A 2 8.00 -11.41 18.21
CA VAL A 2 8.53 -10.42 19.18
C VAL A 2 8.15 -10.77 20.64
N ALA A 3 6.86 -11.06 20.90
CA ALA A 3 6.43 -11.42 22.25
C ALA A 3 7.14 -12.69 22.80
N ALA A 4 7.32 -13.71 21.95
CA ALA A 4 8.02 -14.93 22.34
C ALA A 4 9.53 -14.68 22.56
N ALA A 5 10.16 -13.86 21.69
CA ALA A 5 11.55 -13.46 21.87
C ALA A 5 11.74 -12.70 23.18
N ASN A 6 10.87 -11.72 23.46
CA ASN A 6 10.91 -10.91 24.67
C ASN A 6 10.65 -11.74 25.95
N ALA A 7 9.80 -12.76 25.87
CA ALA A 7 9.54 -13.65 27.00
C ALA A 7 10.78 -14.49 27.39
N VAL A 8 11.63 -14.80 26.40
CA VAL A 8 12.83 -15.64 26.61
C VAL A 8 14.09 -14.81 26.89
N LYS A 9 14.23 -13.68 26.15
CA LYS A 9 15.47 -12.87 26.13
C LYS A 9 15.39 -11.56 26.91
N GLY A 10 14.22 -11.25 27.49
CA GLY A 10 13.92 -9.92 28.05
C GLY A 10 13.41 -8.95 26.95
N ASN A 11 12.87 -7.80 27.35
CA ASN A 11 12.22 -6.81 26.47
C ASN A 11 13.25 -6.08 25.57
N SER A 12 13.79 -6.78 24.58
CA SER A 12 14.82 -6.29 23.67
C SER A 12 14.32 -6.02 22.24
N GLU A 13 13.14 -6.53 21.89
CA GLU A 13 12.56 -6.38 20.55
C GLU A 13 11.28 -5.55 20.59
N THR A 14 11.05 -4.74 19.54
CA THR A 14 9.84 -3.92 19.37
C THR A 14 9.14 -4.23 18.07
N VAL A 15 7.81 -4.02 18.03
CA VAL A 15 7.00 -4.12 16.82
C VAL A 15 6.90 -2.73 16.17
N ASN A 16 7.09 -2.66 14.86
CA ASN A 16 6.79 -1.46 14.11
C ASN A 16 5.27 -1.34 13.91
N TYR A 17 4.59 -0.64 14.80
CA TYR A 17 3.15 -0.46 14.75
C TYR A 17 2.67 0.36 13.54
N LYS A 18 3.55 1.13 12.89
CA LYS A 18 3.21 1.89 11.68
C LYS A 18 2.98 1.02 10.44
N ALA A 19 3.51 -0.20 10.44
CA ALA A 19 3.43 -1.13 9.32
C ALA A 19 2.50 -2.34 9.60
N ILE A 20 1.54 -2.18 10.52
CA ILE A 20 0.55 -3.23 10.78
C ILE A 20 -0.56 -3.14 9.71
N PRO A 21 -0.78 -4.21 8.92
CA PRO A 21 -1.84 -4.23 7.94
C PRO A 21 -3.23 -4.32 8.61
N SER A 22 -4.20 -3.63 8.04
CA SER A 22 -5.63 -3.75 8.37
C SER A 22 -6.36 -4.33 7.17
N CYS A 23 -7.15 -5.41 7.38
CA CYS A 23 -7.84 -6.12 6.30
C CYS A 23 -9.30 -6.40 6.67
N VAL A 24 -10.21 -6.12 5.72
CA VAL A 24 -11.64 -6.47 5.80
C VAL A 24 -11.98 -7.34 4.60
N TYR A 25 -12.38 -8.57 4.87
CA TYR A 25 -12.60 -9.63 3.86
C TYR A 25 -14.04 -9.61 3.32
N THR A 26 -14.45 -8.46 2.81
CA THR A 26 -15.73 -8.25 2.12
C THR A 26 -15.60 -8.46 0.62
N GLU A 27 -16.68 -8.24 -0.15
CA GLU A 27 -16.65 -8.20 -1.63
C GLU A 27 -17.18 -6.83 -2.09
N PRO A 28 -16.35 -5.91 -2.58
CA PRO A 28 -14.89 -6.02 -2.68
C PRO A 28 -14.19 -6.02 -1.30
N GLU A 29 -12.95 -6.55 -1.26
CA GLU A 29 -12.10 -6.47 -0.06
C GLU A 29 -11.65 -5.02 0.20
N VAL A 30 -11.33 -4.73 1.47
CA VAL A 30 -10.76 -3.45 1.89
C VAL A 30 -9.49 -3.71 2.68
N SER A 31 -8.43 -2.98 2.38
CA SER A 31 -7.18 -3.10 3.13
C SER A 31 -6.44 -1.77 3.23
N GLY A 32 -5.55 -1.67 4.22
CA GLY A 32 -4.74 -0.48 4.41
C GLY A 32 -3.57 -0.72 5.36
N VAL A 33 -2.56 0.11 5.24
CA VAL A 33 -1.36 0.11 6.09
C VAL A 33 -0.84 1.54 6.25
N GLY A 34 -0.20 1.81 7.37
CA GLY A 34 0.37 3.13 7.66
C GLY A 34 -0.69 4.17 7.97
N VAL A 35 -0.41 5.43 7.65
CA VAL A 35 -1.31 6.56 7.90
C VAL A 35 -2.38 6.65 6.82
N THR A 36 -3.56 7.11 7.20
CA THR A 36 -4.64 7.40 6.25
C THR A 36 -4.55 8.84 5.75
N GLU A 37 -5.13 9.10 4.58
CA GLU A 37 -5.20 10.46 4.03
C GLU A 37 -5.99 11.41 4.94
N ASP A 38 -7.03 10.91 5.63
CA ASP A 38 -7.84 11.71 6.55
C ASP A 38 -7.03 12.11 7.80
N GLU A 39 -6.18 11.22 8.32
CA GLU A 39 -5.25 11.56 9.41
C GLU A 39 -4.23 12.61 8.97
N LEU A 40 -3.68 12.51 7.77
CA LEU A 40 -2.73 13.49 7.22
C LEU A 40 -3.38 14.88 7.10
N LYS A 41 -4.61 14.92 6.56
CA LYS A 41 -5.41 16.17 6.46
C LYS A 41 -5.73 16.77 7.84
N ALA A 42 -6.18 15.93 8.77
CA ALA A 42 -6.55 16.39 10.12
C ALA A 42 -5.35 16.96 10.90
N ASN A 43 -4.15 16.40 10.67
CA ASN A 43 -2.92 16.84 11.32
C ASN A 43 -2.19 17.96 10.55
N GLY A 44 -2.67 18.35 9.36
CA GLY A 44 -2.01 19.35 8.51
C GLY A 44 -0.63 18.89 8.02
N THR A 45 -0.40 17.56 7.94
CA THR A 45 0.88 16.98 7.51
C THR A 45 0.97 17.05 5.98
N PRO A 46 2.03 17.64 5.39
CA PRO A 46 2.24 17.64 3.95
C PRO A 46 2.42 16.21 3.42
N TYR A 47 1.82 15.90 2.27
CA TYR A 47 1.93 14.59 1.63
C TYR A 47 1.65 14.70 0.13
N HIS A 48 2.09 13.67 -0.62
CA HIS A 48 1.67 13.41 -1.98
C HIS A 48 0.81 12.16 -2.02
N VAL A 49 -0.09 12.07 -3.00
CA VAL A 49 -0.98 10.92 -3.18
C VAL A 49 -1.02 10.51 -4.64
N GLY A 50 -0.88 9.20 -4.86
CA GLY A 50 -1.15 8.59 -6.15
C GLY A 50 -2.32 7.62 -6.04
N ARG A 51 -3.12 7.51 -7.11
CA ARG A 51 -4.33 6.71 -7.15
C ARG A 51 -4.50 6.03 -8.50
N PHE A 52 -4.87 4.75 -8.45
CA PHE A 52 -5.18 3.98 -9.65
C PHE A 52 -6.47 3.17 -9.48
N GLU A 53 -7.29 3.10 -10.54
CA GLU A 53 -8.59 2.43 -10.53
C GLU A 53 -8.47 1.03 -11.16
N PHE A 54 -8.99 -0.02 -10.51
CA PHE A 54 -8.94 -1.39 -11.03
C PHE A 54 -9.57 -1.53 -12.40
N ARG A 55 -10.58 -0.72 -12.75
CA ARG A 55 -11.22 -0.73 -14.08
C ARG A 55 -10.26 -0.43 -15.24
N ALA A 56 -9.15 0.23 -14.99
CA ALA A 56 -8.13 0.49 -16.01
C ALA A 56 -7.21 -0.73 -16.23
N LEU A 57 -7.14 -1.66 -15.26
CA LEU A 57 -6.22 -2.78 -15.24
C LEU A 57 -6.68 -3.95 -16.13
N GLY A 58 -5.78 -4.45 -16.98
CA GLY A 58 -6.06 -5.57 -17.88
C GLY A 58 -6.47 -6.85 -17.13
N LYS A 59 -5.79 -7.18 -16.03
CA LYS A 59 -6.13 -8.33 -15.20
C LYS A 59 -7.50 -8.21 -14.54
N ALA A 60 -7.86 -7.04 -14.03
CA ALA A 60 -9.17 -6.80 -13.45
C ALA A 60 -10.31 -7.00 -14.48
N LYS A 61 -10.08 -6.52 -15.72
CA LYS A 61 -11.00 -6.77 -16.85
C LYS A 61 -11.11 -8.24 -17.16
N ALA A 62 -10.01 -8.98 -17.22
CA ALA A 62 -10.00 -10.40 -17.55
C ALA A 62 -10.75 -11.27 -16.52
N ILE A 63 -10.72 -10.89 -15.23
CA ILE A 63 -11.44 -11.63 -14.17
C ILE A 63 -12.83 -11.04 -13.86
N GLY A 64 -13.25 -9.96 -14.53
CA GLY A 64 -14.56 -9.32 -14.33
C GLY A 64 -14.72 -8.57 -13.01
N LYS A 65 -13.62 -8.18 -12.34
CA LYS A 65 -13.59 -7.49 -11.05
C LYS A 65 -13.07 -6.07 -11.22
N LEU A 66 -13.94 -5.15 -11.62
CA LEU A 66 -13.57 -3.79 -12.03
C LEU A 66 -13.66 -2.75 -10.91
N GLN A 67 -14.29 -3.10 -9.79
CA GLN A 67 -14.58 -2.16 -8.71
C GLN A 67 -13.36 -1.93 -7.82
N GLY A 68 -13.17 -0.67 -7.43
CA GLY A 68 -12.20 -0.29 -6.43
C GLY A 68 -10.99 0.45 -6.97
N PHE A 69 -10.08 0.75 -6.06
CA PHE A 69 -8.92 1.57 -6.31
C PHE A 69 -7.75 1.17 -5.40
N ILE A 70 -6.58 1.62 -5.78
CA ILE A 70 -5.37 1.62 -4.97
C ILE A 70 -4.97 3.08 -4.76
N LYS A 71 -4.70 3.45 -3.51
CA LYS A 71 -4.22 4.78 -3.14
C LYS A 71 -2.98 4.64 -2.27
N VAL A 72 -1.90 5.33 -2.65
CA VAL A 72 -0.61 5.34 -1.95
C VAL A 72 -0.28 6.77 -1.55
N MET A 73 0.20 6.96 -0.32
CA MET A 73 0.62 8.25 0.20
C MET A 73 2.11 8.24 0.50
N THR A 74 2.79 9.36 0.15
CA THR A 74 4.19 9.60 0.52
C THR A 74 4.31 10.89 1.33
N ASP A 75 5.40 10.99 2.08
CA ASP A 75 5.85 12.27 2.64
C ASP A 75 6.55 13.14 1.58
N GLU A 76 7.02 14.32 1.98
CA GLU A 76 7.74 15.27 1.10
C GLU A 76 9.08 14.72 0.59
N ASP A 77 9.63 13.72 1.27
CA ASP A 77 10.87 13.04 0.89
C ASP A 77 10.63 11.80 0.01
N ASP A 78 9.42 11.64 -0.53
CA ASP A 78 9.01 10.49 -1.37
C ASP A 78 8.95 9.14 -0.61
N THR A 79 8.98 9.13 0.73
CA THR A 79 8.85 7.89 1.51
C THR A 79 7.41 7.43 1.53
N ILE A 80 7.13 6.16 1.22
CA ILE A 80 5.78 5.59 1.35
C ILE A 80 5.42 5.50 2.83
N ILE A 81 4.39 6.25 3.23
CA ILE A 81 3.93 6.36 4.63
C ILE A 81 2.58 5.71 4.88
N GLY A 82 1.83 5.42 3.84
CA GLY A 82 0.54 4.76 3.97
C GLY A 82 -0.07 4.36 2.64
N ALA A 83 -1.05 3.45 2.73
CA ALA A 83 -1.84 3.03 1.59
C ALA A 83 -3.24 2.60 2.00
N SER A 84 -4.21 2.79 1.09
CA SER A 84 -5.61 2.36 1.25
C SER A 84 -6.09 1.74 -0.06
N LEU A 85 -6.60 0.52 0.01
CA LEU A 85 -7.00 -0.26 -1.14
C LEU A 85 -8.44 -0.76 -0.97
N VAL A 86 -9.20 -0.74 -2.05
CA VAL A 86 -10.51 -1.39 -2.15
C VAL A 86 -10.54 -2.15 -3.47
N GLY A 87 -10.87 -3.44 -3.46
CA GLY A 87 -10.94 -4.21 -4.71
C GLY A 87 -10.66 -5.69 -4.56
N PRO A 88 -10.45 -6.40 -5.68
CA PRO A 88 -10.16 -7.82 -5.65
C PRO A 88 -8.76 -8.10 -5.11
N HIS A 89 -8.66 -9.06 -4.17
CA HIS A 89 -7.39 -9.53 -3.61
C HIS A 89 -6.49 -8.44 -2.99
N VAL A 90 -7.09 -7.31 -2.56
CA VAL A 90 -6.30 -6.22 -1.98
C VAL A 90 -5.71 -6.57 -0.62
N THR A 91 -6.24 -7.57 0.06
CA THR A 91 -5.66 -8.09 1.31
C THR A 91 -4.34 -8.83 1.06
N ASP A 92 -4.21 -9.52 -0.07
CA ASP A 92 -2.96 -10.16 -0.51
C ASP A 92 -1.97 -9.12 -1.05
N LEU A 93 -2.44 -8.19 -1.89
CA LEU A 93 -1.64 -7.12 -2.50
C LEU A 93 -1.01 -6.18 -1.45
N LEU A 94 -1.69 -5.98 -0.33
CA LEU A 94 -1.24 -5.06 0.73
C LEU A 94 0.15 -5.41 1.29
N THR A 95 0.60 -6.66 1.19
CA THR A 95 1.88 -7.10 1.75
C THR A 95 3.07 -6.33 1.16
N GLU A 96 3.06 -6.02 -0.12
CA GLU A 96 4.10 -5.21 -0.78
C GLU A 96 4.18 -3.80 -0.17
N LEU A 97 3.03 -3.14 0.00
CA LEU A 97 2.97 -1.81 0.60
C LEU A 97 3.28 -1.84 2.11
N SER A 98 2.91 -2.91 2.82
CA SER A 98 3.30 -3.09 4.22
C SER A 98 4.82 -3.22 4.37
N LEU A 99 5.47 -3.91 3.44
CA LEU A 99 6.92 -3.99 3.39
C LEU A 99 7.53 -2.62 3.09
N ALA A 100 6.98 -1.88 2.13
CA ALA A 100 7.44 -0.54 1.76
C ALA A 100 7.35 0.44 2.94
N VAL A 101 6.19 0.50 3.62
CA VAL A 101 6.00 1.33 4.83
C VAL A 101 6.91 0.87 5.96
N GLY A 102 7.02 -0.45 6.18
CA GLY A 102 7.82 -1.02 7.25
C GLY A 102 9.31 -0.73 7.16
N LEU A 103 9.84 -0.67 5.94
CA LEU A 103 11.24 -0.40 5.63
C LEU A 103 11.51 1.07 5.25
N GLY A 104 10.50 1.92 5.15
CA GLY A 104 10.63 3.32 4.74
C GLY A 104 11.12 3.47 3.30
N LEU A 105 10.62 2.65 2.38
CA LEU A 105 11.03 2.68 0.98
C LEU A 105 10.50 3.93 0.27
N LYS A 106 11.26 4.41 -0.70
CA LYS A 106 10.87 5.54 -1.55
C LYS A 106 9.96 5.07 -2.69
N ALA A 107 8.91 5.86 -3.00
CA ALA A 107 7.99 5.54 -4.07
C ALA A 107 8.70 5.33 -5.42
N LYS A 108 9.64 6.22 -5.76
CA LYS A 108 10.47 6.09 -6.98
C LYS A 108 11.27 4.78 -7.08
N ASP A 109 11.65 4.17 -5.95
CA ASP A 109 12.42 2.93 -5.98
C ASP A 109 11.50 1.72 -6.11
N VAL A 110 10.33 1.74 -5.46
CA VAL A 110 9.28 0.72 -5.62
C VAL A 110 8.67 0.77 -7.02
N GLY A 111 8.40 1.96 -7.57
CA GLY A 111 7.87 2.14 -8.93
C GLY A 111 8.77 1.61 -10.05
N LYS A 112 10.09 1.45 -9.80
CA LYS A 112 11.03 0.82 -10.75
C LYS A 112 11.01 -0.70 -10.75
N VAL A 113 10.37 -1.32 -9.75
CA VAL A 113 10.30 -2.78 -9.67
C VAL A 113 9.37 -3.30 -10.77
N ILE A 114 9.86 -4.30 -11.52
CA ILE A 114 9.08 -4.91 -12.59
C ILE A 114 7.98 -5.77 -11.98
N HIS A 115 6.73 -5.45 -12.29
CA HIS A 115 5.57 -6.24 -11.90
C HIS A 115 5.19 -7.24 -13.01
N ALA A 116 4.65 -8.38 -12.62
CA ALA A 116 4.22 -9.39 -13.57
C ALA A 116 3.03 -8.91 -14.41
N HIS A 117 3.06 -9.15 -15.72
CA HIS A 117 1.94 -8.84 -16.62
C HIS A 117 1.30 -10.12 -17.19
N PRO A 118 -0.05 -10.25 -17.18
CA PRO A 118 -1.04 -9.36 -16.56
C PRO A 118 -1.28 -9.76 -15.09
N SER A 119 -1.23 -8.80 -14.18
CA SER A 119 -1.48 -9.03 -12.75
C SER A 119 -2.29 -7.90 -12.12
N LEU A 120 -2.78 -8.10 -10.88
CA LEU A 120 -3.41 -7.04 -10.10
C LEU A 120 -2.37 -6.13 -9.43
N SER A 121 -1.15 -6.64 -9.20
CA SER A 121 -0.06 -5.86 -8.60
C SER A 121 0.47 -4.74 -9.50
N GLU A 122 0.23 -4.80 -10.83
CA GLU A 122 0.52 -3.66 -11.71
C GLU A 122 -0.22 -2.38 -11.25
N GLY A 123 -1.39 -2.53 -10.63
CA GLY A 123 -2.12 -1.38 -10.07
C GLY A 123 -1.40 -0.70 -8.91
N LEU A 124 -0.53 -1.40 -8.17
CA LEU A 124 0.31 -0.79 -7.14
C LEU A 124 1.37 0.10 -7.79
N MET A 125 2.04 -0.42 -8.81
CA MET A 125 3.03 0.31 -9.60
C MET A 125 2.43 1.56 -10.23
N GLU A 126 1.27 1.45 -10.86
CA GLU A 126 0.57 2.57 -11.49
C GLU A 126 0.15 3.65 -10.46
N ALA A 127 -0.36 3.24 -9.29
CA ALA A 127 -0.67 4.17 -8.22
C ALA A 127 0.58 4.90 -7.69
N ILE A 128 1.73 4.24 -7.68
CA ILE A 128 3.01 4.83 -7.29
C ILE A 128 3.50 5.80 -8.38
N HIS A 129 3.38 5.46 -9.66
CA HIS A 129 3.72 6.34 -10.77
C HIS A 129 2.83 7.59 -10.82
N ASP A 130 1.55 7.47 -10.43
CA ASP A 130 0.62 8.61 -10.36
C ASP A 130 1.08 9.68 -9.37
N ILE A 131 1.82 9.33 -8.30
CA ILE A 131 2.41 10.29 -7.36
C ILE A 131 3.29 11.31 -8.10
N HIS A 132 3.97 10.87 -9.16
CA HIS A 132 4.89 11.70 -9.96
C HIS A 132 4.27 12.18 -11.29
N GLY A 133 2.98 11.86 -11.55
CA GLY A 133 2.31 12.18 -12.82
C GLY A 133 2.80 11.33 -14.00
N GLU A 134 3.34 10.14 -13.73
CA GLU A 134 3.90 9.20 -14.72
C GLU A 134 2.97 8.00 -14.99
N CYS A 135 1.76 7.99 -14.42
CA CYS A 135 0.75 6.93 -14.61
C CYS A 135 0.29 6.88 -16.08
N VAL A 136 0.12 5.68 -16.64
CA VAL A 136 -0.28 5.42 -18.05
C VAL A 136 -1.78 5.17 -18.16
#